data_a7c25db23426abf047596e0e0dc7e8d5
#
_entry.id   a7c25db23426abf047596e0e0dc7e8d5
#
_cell.length_a   1.000
_cell.length_b   1.000
_cell.length_c   1.000
_cell.angle_alpha   90.00
_cell.angle_beta   90.00
_cell.angle_gamma   90.00
#
_symmetry.space_group_name_H-M   'P 1'
#
loop_
_entity.id
_entity.type
_entity.pdbx_description
1 polymer ?
#
loop_
_entity_poly.entity_id
_entity_poly.type
_entity_poly.pdbx_seq_one_letter_code
_entity_poly.pdbx_strand_id
1 'polypeptide(L)'
;MTSTPDRRLARGDVYGDRLNDGALPPAGWWRRLHALIRARIATPGELAERDLDRRLHAAARGLSRPNHVAIVSPKGGVGKTTCTFLAGDVLARELRLRCVAVDANPDYGTLGSLAPDNLRADRSLADLLAAVDRITSPGELRPYVSPLRSGLHLLAAPARTEVMATMTAEQYAELVAFLDRFYEVVLLDLGTGLTDPIARYALETADQTVVVSTPEWVTADRVLHALSDLAGTLTEERLTLVLNQAPETEAADRQLIEAAFRGRRPARRVTVPYDVLLRQMLDAGAYQPAELRRVTRLAVKRLGLAVAEGLA
;
A
#
# COMPACT_ATOMS: atom_id res chain seq x y z
N MET A 1 -23.45 -6.31 -78.54
CA MET A 1 -22.59 -6.04 -77.38
C MET A 1 -23.12 -4.83 -76.67
N THR A 2 -24.00 -5.00 -75.71
CA THR A 2 -24.67 -3.94 -74.99
C THR A 2 -24.04 -3.89 -73.60
N SER A 3 -23.32 -2.81 -73.35
CA SER A 3 -22.68 -2.46 -72.09
C SER A 3 -23.75 -2.08 -71.05
N THR A 4 -23.82 -2.83 -69.94
CA THR A 4 -24.64 -2.50 -68.77
C THR A 4 -23.92 -1.42 -67.96
N PRO A 5 -24.54 -0.28 -67.63
CA PRO A 5 -23.91 0.75 -66.81
C PRO A 5 -23.86 0.30 -65.34
N ASP A 6 -22.69 0.39 -64.75
CA ASP A 6 -22.39 0.18 -63.35
C ASP A 6 -23.21 1.19 -62.49
N ARG A 7 -24.27 0.69 -61.85
CA ARG A 7 -25.16 1.48 -61.02
C ARG A 7 -24.53 1.64 -59.65
N ARG A 8 -23.74 2.73 -59.44
CA ARG A 8 -23.29 3.11 -58.13
C ARG A 8 -24.49 3.43 -57.24
N LEU A 9 -24.73 2.65 -56.20
CA LEU A 9 -25.77 2.92 -55.22
C LEU A 9 -25.56 4.29 -54.62
N ALA A 10 -26.55 5.17 -54.77
CA ALA A 10 -26.58 6.48 -54.12
C ALA A 10 -26.89 6.29 -52.61
N ARG A 11 -26.42 7.18 -51.79
CA ARG A 11 -26.70 7.15 -50.33
C ARG A 11 -28.20 7.05 -49.99
N GLY A 12 -29.08 7.52 -50.82
CA GLY A 12 -30.53 7.41 -50.70
C GLY A 12 -31.08 5.99 -50.94
N ASP A 13 -30.39 5.14 -51.72
CA ASP A 13 -30.84 3.75 -52.02
C ASP A 13 -30.64 2.79 -50.83
N VAL A 14 -29.75 3.18 -49.89
CA VAL A 14 -29.43 2.37 -48.67
C VAL A 14 -30.36 2.71 -47.51
N TYR A 15 -30.89 3.92 -47.47
CA TYR A 15 -31.65 4.41 -46.32
C TYR A 15 -33.14 4.68 -46.60
N GLY A 16 -33.70 4.11 -47.67
CA GLY A 16 -35.12 4.15 -47.99
C GLY A 16 -36.01 5.17 -47.27
N ASP A 17 -37.15 5.52 -47.79
CA ASP A 17 -38.12 6.56 -47.38
C ASP A 17 -38.56 6.60 -45.89
N ARG A 18 -37.91 5.85 -45.01
CA ARG A 18 -38.20 5.83 -43.56
C ARG A 18 -37.58 6.99 -42.77
N LEU A 19 -36.82 7.89 -43.42
CA LEU A 19 -36.18 9.02 -42.74
C LEU A 19 -36.87 10.38 -42.97
N ASN A 20 -38.07 10.37 -43.54
CA ASN A 20 -38.73 11.61 -43.92
C ASN A 20 -39.65 12.25 -42.88
N ASP A 21 -39.78 11.62 -41.67
CA ASP A 21 -40.62 12.15 -40.59
C ASP A 21 -39.85 12.45 -39.30
N GLY A 22 -38.57 12.67 -39.36
CA GLY A 22 -37.79 13.04 -38.19
C GLY A 22 -36.78 14.14 -38.49
N ALA A 23 -36.85 15.23 -37.79
CA ALA A 23 -35.83 16.26 -37.82
C ALA A 23 -34.44 15.64 -37.68
N LEU A 24 -33.52 15.94 -38.57
CA LEU A 24 -32.12 15.48 -38.45
C LEU A 24 -31.62 15.79 -37.03
N PRO A 25 -31.05 14.83 -36.33
CA PRO A 25 -30.56 15.11 -35.01
C PRO A 25 -29.55 16.24 -35.04
N PRO A 26 -29.54 17.17 -34.04
CA PRO A 26 -28.75 18.39 -34.07
C PRO A 26 -27.27 18.05 -34.27
N ALA A 27 -26.58 18.90 -35.11
CA ALA A 27 -25.19 18.70 -35.38
C ALA A 27 -24.37 18.58 -34.08
N GLY A 28 -23.87 17.40 -33.82
CA GLY A 28 -23.16 17.08 -32.55
C GLY A 28 -23.71 15.89 -31.77
N TRP A 29 -24.86 15.33 -32.11
CA TRP A 29 -25.40 14.14 -31.43
C TRP A 29 -24.45 12.94 -31.55
N TRP A 30 -23.74 12.76 -32.66
CA TRP A 30 -22.69 11.79 -32.83
C TRP A 30 -21.54 11.98 -31.84
N ARG A 31 -21.18 13.25 -31.58
CA ARG A 31 -20.18 13.57 -30.53
C ARG A 31 -20.66 13.14 -29.14
N ARG A 32 -21.94 13.36 -28.83
CA ARG A 32 -22.57 12.91 -27.57
C ARG A 32 -22.69 11.39 -27.50
N LEU A 33 -23.10 10.75 -28.62
CA LEU A 33 -23.17 9.29 -28.68
C LEU A 33 -21.77 8.67 -28.55
N HIS A 34 -20.78 9.20 -29.26
CA HIS A 34 -19.38 8.79 -29.09
C HIS A 34 -18.84 9.04 -27.67
N ALA A 35 -19.22 10.13 -27.03
CA ALA A 35 -18.87 10.41 -25.65
C ALA A 35 -19.53 9.40 -24.68
N LEU A 36 -20.80 9.06 -24.91
CA LEU A 36 -21.53 8.07 -24.12
C LEU A 36 -20.99 6.64 -24.33
N ILE A 37 -20.63 6.29 -25.57
CA ILE A 37 -20.00 5.00 -25.90
C ILE A 37 -18.61 4.93 -25.26
N ARG A 38 -17.80 5.98 -25.38
CA ARG A 38 -16.48 6.06 -24.71
C ARG A 38 -16.59 6.05 -23.19
N ALA A 39 -17.61 6.67 -22.60
CA ALA A 39 -17.87 6.62 -21.17
C ALA A 39 -18.31 5.22 -20.67
N ARG A 40 -18.77 4.35 -21.56
CA ARG A 40 -19.15 2.96 -21.25
C ARG A 40 -18.06 1.92 -21.52
N ILE A 41 -17.06 2.24 -22.34
CA ILE A 41 -15.91 1.36 -22.61
C ILE A 41 -14.82 1.75 -21.61
N ALA A 42 -14.69 0.96 -20.54
CA ALA A 42 -13.62 1.13 -19.58
C ALA A 42 -12.25 1.05 -20.29
N THR A 43 -11.38 2.00 -20.04
CA THR A 43 -10.01 1.97 -20.56
C THR A 43 -9.25 0.76 -20.01
N PRO A 44 -8.24 0.23 -20.73
CA PRO A 44 -7.43 -0.89 -20.21
C PRO A 44 -6.92 -0.64 -18.79
N GLY A 45 -6.61 0.59 -18.45
CA GLY A 45 -6.17 0.92 -17.12
C GLY A 45 -7.29 0.94 -16.07
N GLU A 46 -8.53 1.34 -16.39
CA GLU A 46 -9.68 1.22 -15.48
C GLU A 46 -10.04 -0.25 -15.24
N LEU A 47 -9.88 -1.09 -16.25
CA LEU A 47 -10.05 -2.53 -16.11
C LEU A 47 -8.99 -3.11 -15.16
N ALA A 48 -7.73 -2.70 -15.29
CA ALA A 48 -6.66 -3.11 -14.38
C ALA A 48 -6.89 -2.65 -12.93
N GLU A 49 -7.41 -1.44 -12.74
CA GLU A 49 -7.75 -0.93 -11.40
C GLU A 49 -8.90 -1.71 -10.77
N ARG A 50 -9.98 -1.98 -11.54
CA ARG A 50 -11.10 -2.81 -11.08
C ARG A 50 -10.68 -4.25 -10.77
N ASP A 51 -9.71 -4.79 -11.51
CA ASP A 51 -9.16 -6.11 -11.22
C ASP A 51 -8.40 -6.13 -9.90
N LEU A 52 -7.57 -5.11 -9.65
CA LEU A 52 -6.90 -4.93 -8.37
C LEU A 52 -7.90 -4.83 -7.22
N ASP A 53 -8.98 -4.05 -7.36
CA ASP A 53 -10.00 -3.89 -6.33
C ASP A 53 -10.70 -5.23 -6.03
N ARG A 54 -11.02 -6.02 -7.06
CA ARG A 54 -11.61 -7.36 -6.87
C ARG A 54 -10.66 -8.29 -6.11
N ARG A 55 -9.38 -8.29 -6.48
CA ARG A 55 -8.35 -9.12 -5.81
C ARG A 55 -8.15 -8.71 -4.36
N LEU A 56 -8.08 -7.40 -4.08
CA LEU A 56 -8.02 -6.86 -2.73
C LEU A 56 -9.17 -7.40 -1.87
N HIS A 57 -10.42 -7.25 -2.33
CA HIS A 57 -11.59 -7.74 -1.60
C HIS A 57 -11.61 -9.28 -1.46
N ALA A 58 -11.04 -10.01 -2.42
CA ALA A 58 -10.94 -11.47 -2.30
C ALA A 58 -9.93 -11.87 -1.21
N ALA A 59 -8.77 -11.23 -1.14
CA ALA A 59 -7.73 -11.49 -0.14
C ALA A 59 -8.24 -11.21 1.28
N ALA A 60 -9.01 -10.13 1.49
CA ALA A 60 -9.54 -9.79 2.82
C ALA A 60 -10.46 -10.86 3.44
N ARG A 61 -11.09 -11.71 2.63
CA ARG A 61 -12.01 -12.75 3.13
C ARG A 61 -11.30 -13.89 3.87
N GLY A 62 -9.98 -14.02 3.70
CA GLY A 62 -9.17 -15.02 4.37
C GLY A 62 -8.79 -14.68 5.82
N LEU A 63 -8.93 -13.40 6.20
CA LEU A 63 -8.50 -12.92 7.51
C LEU A 63 -9.48 -13.35 8.60
N SER A 64 -9.08 -14.27 9.46
CA SER A 64 -9.92 -14.85 10.53
C SER A 64 -9.42 -14.54 11.94
N ARG A 65 -8.25 -13.95 12.09
CA ARG A 65 -7.60 -13.58 13.36
C ARG A 65 -6.81 -12.28 13.17
N PRO A 66 -6.35 -11.63 14.24
CA PRO A 66 -5.36 -10.56 14.13
C PRO A 66 -4.11 -11.03 13.39
N ASN A 67 -3.56 -10.17 12.54
CA ASN A 67 -2.39 -10.47 11.73
C ASN A 67 -1.33 -9.39 11.91
N HIS A 68 -0.06 -9.80 11.92
CA HIS A 68 1.07 -8.92 12.13
C HIS A 68 1.93 -8.83 10.87
N VAL A 69 2.26 -7.60 10.45
CA VAL A 69 3.12 -7.33 9.31
C VAL A 69 4.36 -6.59 9.78
N ALA A 70 5.53 -7.21 9.68
CA ALA A 70 6.79 -6.55 9.97
C ALA A 70 7.32 -5.83 8.71
N ILE A 71 7.58 -4.54 8.80
CA ILE A 71 8.16 -3.76 7.70
C ILE A 71 9.60 -3.39 8.04
N VAL A 72 10.55 -3.88 7.25
CA VAL A 72 11.98 -3.80 7.54
C VAL A 72 12.82 -3.31 6.38
N SER A 73 13.98 -2.77 6.68
CA SER A 73 15.07 -2.56 5.74
C SER A 73 16.37 -2.37 6.48
N PRO A 74 17.49 -2.94 6.04
CA PRO A 74 18.81 -2.75 6.63
C PRO A 74 19.43 -1.38 6.29
N LYS A 75 18.72 -0.52 5.55
CA LYS A 75 19.18 0.83 5.17
C LYS A 75 18.13 1.87 5.54
N GLY A 76 18.58 3.00 6.11
CA GLY A 76 17.74 4.17 6.35
C GLY A 76 17.38 4.91 5.06
N GLY A 77 16.29 5.68 5.08
CA GLY A 77 15.88 6.53 3.96
C GLY A 77 15.23 5.82 2.76
N VAL A 78 15.04 4.51 2.80
CA VAL A 78 14.42 3.74 1.71
C VAL A 78 12.89 3.87 1.66
N GLY A 79 12.27 4.49 2.67
CA GLY A 79 10.83 4.72 2.75
C GLY A 79 10.04 3.60 3.42
N LYS A 80 10.60 2.92 4.44
CA LYS A 80 9.87 1.94 5.26
C LYS A 80 8.57 2.54 5.80
N THR A 81 8.67 3.63 6.57
CA THR A 81 7.53 4.35 7.14
C THR A 81 6.49 4.74 6.10
N THR A 82 6.94 5.19 4.92
CA THR A 82 6.06 5.47 3.78
C THR A 82 5.31 4.21 3.34
N CYS A 83 6.01 3.09 3.16
CA CYS A 83 5.39 1.82 2.74
C CYS A 83 4.44 1.28 3.81
N THR A 84 4.79 1.40 5.10
CA THR A 84 3.92 1.04 6.24
C THR A 84 2.63 1.84 6.20
N PHE A 85 2.74 3.17 6.07
CA PHE A 85 1.58 4.05 5.97
C PHE A 85 0.71 3.72 4.75
N LEU A 86 1.30 3.60 3.56
CA LEU A 86 0.56 3.35 2.32
C LEU A 86 -0.14 1.99 2.33
N ALA A 87 0.52 0.94 2.81
CA ALA A 87 -0.09 -0.38 2.96
C ALA A 87 -1.26 -0.33 3.93
N GLY A 88 -1.06 0.24 5.12
CA GLY A 88 -2.12 0.39 6.13
C GLY A 88 -3.29 1.24 5.64
N ASP A 89 -3.03 2.34 4.92
CA ASP A 89 -4.09 3.18 4.33
C ASP A 89 -4.96 2.39 3.34
N VAL A 90 -4.35 1.57 2.47
CA VAL A 90 -5.09 0.74 1.51
C VAL A 90 -5.93 -0.31 2.24
N LEU A 91 -5.36 -1.02 3.21
CA LEU A 91 -6.08 -2.04 3.98
C LEU A 91 -7.28 -1.43 4.72
N ALA A 92 -7.08 -0.31 5.39
CA ALA A 92 -8.14 0.35 6.13
C ALA A 92 -9.20 0.98 5.20
N ARG A 93 -8.79 1.64 4.12
CA ARG A 93 -9.67 2.37 3.19
C ARG A 93 -10.48 1.44 2.29
N GLU A 94 -9.78 0.53 1.61
CA GLU A 94 -10.40 -0.30 0.56
C GLU A 94 -11.08 -1.54 1.15
N LEU A 95 -10.49 -2.14 2.19
CA LEU A 95 -10.97 -3.39 2.78
C LEU A 95 -11.77 -3.18 4.07
N ARG A 96 -11.81 -1.94 4.59
CA ARG A 96 -12.51 -1.60 5.84
C ARG A 96 -12.00 -2.38 7.06
N LEU A 97 -10.75 -2.83 7.01
CA LEU A 97 -10.13 -3.51 8.13
C LEU A 97 -9.74 -2.51 9.23
N ARG A 98 -9.84 -2.91 10.46
CA ARG A 98 -9.31 -2.16 11.60
C ARG A 98 -7.81 -2.33 11.63
N CYS A 99 -7.07 -1.33 11.15
CA CYS A 99 -5.62 -1.38 11.02
C CYS A 99 -4.96 -0.35 11.95
N VAL A 100 -3.84 -0.75 12.55
CA VAL A 100 -2.93 0.16 13.24
C VAL A 100 -1.52 0.00 12.67
N ALA A 101 -0.85 1.12 12.42
CA ALA A 101 0.57 1.16 12.14
C ALA A 101 1.30 1.66 13.39
N VAL A 102 2.26 0.87 13.84
CA VAL A 102 3.03 1.09 15.07
C VAL A 102 4.44 1.53 14.71
N ASP A 103 4.86 2.67 15.21
CA ASP A 103 6.23 3.16 15.08
C ASP A 103 7.14 2.45 16.08
N ALA A 104 7.75 1.37 15.64
CA ALA A 104 8.68 0.57 16.43
C ALA A 104 10.16 0.88 16.12
N ASN A 105 10.41 2.05 15.51
CA ASN A 105 11.77 2.49 15.18
C ASN A 105 12.45 3.07 16.43
N PRO A 106 13.56 2.49 16.93
CA PRO A 106 14.24 2.99 18.11
C PRO A 106 14.99 4.32 17.90
N ASP A 107 15.33 4.65 16.66
CA ASP A 107 16.24 5.80 16.38
C ASP A 107 15.39 7.03 16.13
N TYR A 108 14.51 7.43 15.80
CA TYR A 108 13.65 8.59 15.54
C TYR A 108 12.43 8.18 14.70
N GLY A 109 11.41 7.75 15.40
CA GLY A 109 10.15 7.41 14.77
C GLY A 109 9.52 8.60 14.05
N THR A 110 9.12 8.41 12.81
CA THR A 110 8.52 9.46 11.98
C THR A 110 7.09 9.14 11.56
N LEU A 111 6.58 7.97 11.92
CA LEU A 111 5.24 7.53 11.51
C LEU A 111 4.15 8.46 12.03
N GLY A 112 4.25 8.90 13.29
CA GLY A 112 3.29 9.83 13.88
C GLY A 112 3.20 11.17 13.16
N SER A 113 4.29 11.62 12.51
CA SER A 113 4.31 12.88 11.76
C SER A 113 3.49 12.84 10.47
N LEU A 114 3.14 11.66 9.97
CA LEU A 114 2.31 11.51 8.78
C LEU A 114 0.82 11.80 9.05
N ALA A 115 0.41 11.88 10.32
CA ALA A 115 -0.92 12.33 10.67
C ALA A 115 -1.05 13.86 10.53
N PRO A 116 -2.21 14.36 10.09
CA PRO A 116 -2.53 15.78 10.18
C PRO A 116 -2.39 16.29 11.61
N ASP A 117 -1.87 17.51 11.79
CA ASP A 117 -1.59 18.08 13.12
C ASP A 117 -2.79 18.03 14.08
N ASN A 118 -3.99 18.29 13.58
CA ASN A 118 -5.22 18.28 14.36
C ASN A 118 -5.73 16.86 14.70
N LEU A 119 -5.09 15.81 14.20
CA LEU A 119 -5.44 14.40 14.46
C LEU A 119 -4.33 13.65 15.19
N ARG A 120 -3.18 14.31 15.45
CA ARG A 120 -2.08 13.67 16.16
C ARG A 120 -2.47 13.36 17.60
N ALA A 121 -2.11 12.17 18.04
CA ALA A 121 -2.25 11.76 19.42
C ALA A 121 -1.17 12.45 20.28
N ASP A 122 -1.54 12.79 21.51
CA ASP A 122 -0.63 13.42 22.47
C ASP A 122 0.24 12.39 23.21
N ARG A 123 -0.09 11.10 23.10
CA ARG A 123 0.54 10.00 23.81
C ARG A 123 1.16 9.01 22.84
N SER A 124 2.22 8.37 23.28
CA SER A 124 3.04 7.43 22.52
C SER A 124 2.68 5.96 22.80
N LEU A 125 3.35 5.06 22.10
CA LEU A 125 3.28 3.62 22.37
C LEU A 125 3.77 3.25 23.78
N ALA A 126 4.75 3.97 24.33
CA ALA A 126 5.22 3.74 25.70
C ALA A 126 4.17 4.15 26.74
N ASP A 127 3.45 5.26 26.48
CA ASP A 127 2.34 5.68 27.33
C ASP A 127 1.17 4.68 27.24
N LEU A 128 0.92 4.11 26.06
CA LEU A 128 -0.07 3.07 25.87
C LEU A 128 0.30 1.81 26.65
N LEU A 129 1.55 1.35 26.54
CA LEU A 129 2.05 0.19 27.27
C LEU A 129 1.85 0.34 28.77
N ALA A 130 2.15 1.53 29.31
CA ALA A 130 1.93 1.82 30.75
C ALA A 130 0.44 1.89 31.17
N ALA A 131 -0.48 1.79 30.21
CA ALA A 131 -1.91 1.90 30.43
C ALA A 131 -2.73 0.70 29.97
N VAL A 132 -2.11 -0.36 29.45
CA VAL A 132 -2.79 -1.53 28.83
C VAL A 132 -3.84 -2.16 29.76
N ASP A 133 -3.56 -2.25 31.06
CA ASP A 133 -4.47 -2.84 32.05
C ASP A 133 -5.73 -2.01 32.31
N ARG A 134 -5.70 -0.73 31.95
CA ARG A 134 -6.79 0.23 32.22
C ARG A 134 -7.67 0.48 31.01
N ILE A 135 -7.22 0.08 29.83
CA ILE A 135 -7.94 0.32 28.56
C ILE A 135 -8.74 -0.91 28.20
N THR A 136 -10.06 -0.76 28.21
CA THR A 136 -11.02 -1.85 27.94
C THR A 136 -11.88 -1.59 26.69
N SER A 137 -11.89 -0.38 26.18
CA SER A 137 -12.73 0.04 25.06
C SER A 137 -11.94 0.77 23.98
N PRO A 138 -12.39 0.75 22.71
CA PRO A 138 -11.76 1.51 21.62
C PRO A 138 -11.74 3.02 21.87
N GLY A 139 -12.73 3.56 22.63
CA GLY A 139 -12.78 4.97 22.96
C GLY A 139 -11.62 5.42 23.85
N GLU A 140 -11.14 4.55 24.72
CA GLU A 140 -10.02 4.80 25.62
C GLU A 140 -8.66 4.76 24.91
N LEU A 141 -8.59 4.18 23.70
CA LEU A 141 -7.39 4.22 22.85
C LEU A 141 -7.16 5.58 22.17
N ARG A 142 -8.20 6.40 22.00
CA ARG A 142 -8.11 7.66 21.24
C ARG A 142 -6.97 8.59 21.66
N PRO A 143 -6.58 8.74 22.93
CA PRO A 143 -5.46 9.57 23.31
C PRO A 143 -4.09 9.08 22.82
N TYR A 144 -3.99 7.81 22.45
CA TYR A 144 -2.74 7.13 22.10
C TYR A 144 -2.56 6.95 20.59
N VAL A 145 -3.63 7.00 19.81
CA VAL A 145 -3.59 6.74 18.37
C VAL A 145 -4.11 7.92 17.57
N SER A 146 -3.45 8.21 16.46
CA SER A 146 -3.86 9.23 15.49
C SER A 146 -4.77 8.61 14.44
N PRO A 147 -6.10 8.85 14.48
CA PRO A 147 -7.03 8.26 13.52
C PRO A 147 -6.98 9.02 12.19
N LEU A 148 -6.74 8.33 11.10
CA LEU A 148 -6.75 8.91 9.75
C LEU A 148 -8.13 8.77 9.09
N ARG A 149 -8.37 9.58 8.05
CA ARG A 149 -9.63 9.53 7.27
C ARG A 149 -9.89 8.18 6.59
N SER A 150 -8.86 7.41 6.33
CA SER A 150 -8.97 6.05 5.79
C SER A 150 -9.51 5.03 6.78
N GLY A 151 -9.43 5.32 8.07
CA GLY A 151 -9.65 4.37 9.16
C GLY A 151 -8.36 3.74 9.68
N LEU A 152 -7.21 4.01 9.06
CA LEU A 152 -5.90 3.64 9.62
C LEU A 152 -5.64 4.46 10.88
N HIS A 153 -5.17 3.80 11.94
CA HIS A 153 -4.67 4.44 13.14
C HIS A 153 -3.14 4.42 13.13
N LEU A 154 -2.51 5.51 13.58
CA LEU A 154 -1.05 5.57 13.77
C LEU A 154 -0.74 5.62 15.26
N LEU A 155 0.11 4.72 15.74
CA LEU A 155 0.65 4.71 17.10
C LEU A 155 2.11 5.17 17.06
N ALA A 156 2.36 6.36 17.55
CA ALA A 156 3.67 7.01 17.44
C ALA A 156 4.68 6.47 18.46
N ALA A 157 5.96 6.46 18.08
CA ALA A 157 7.06 6.26 19.03
C ALA A 157 7.10 7.39 20.07
N PRO A 158 7.66 7.14 21.25
CA PRO A 158 7.91 8.23 22.23
C PRO A 158 8.91 9.24 21.67
N ALA A 159 8.72 10.51 22.04
CA ALA A 159 9.60 11.60 21.60
C ALA A 159 11.06 11.44 22.09
N ARG A 160 11.27 10.71 23.17
CA ARG A 160 12.58 10.41 23.73
C ARG A 160 13.04 9.04 23.27
N THR A 161 14.11 9.00 22.49
CA THR A 161 14.69 7.76 21.93
C THR A 161 15.17 6.79 23.01
N GLU A 162 15.62 7.31 24.16
CA GLU A 162 16.06 6.47 25.28
C GLU A 162 14.94 5.55 25.80
N VAL A 163 13.69 5.99 25.71
CA VAL A 163 12.54 5.17 26.11
C VAL A 163 12.39 3.95 25.21
N MET A 164 12.53 4.14 23.88
CA MET A 164 12.51 3.03 22.94
C MET A 164 13.71 2.10 23.10
N ALA A 165 14.90 2.65 23.35
CA ALA A 165 16.13 1.87 23.53
C ALA A 165 16.09 0.96 24.78
N THR A 166 15.23 1.27 25.75
CA THR A 166 15.04 0.43 26.95
C THR A 166 13.86 -0.51 26.87
N MET A 167 13.06 -0.47 25.82
CA MET A 167 11.93 -1.35 25.63
C MET A 167 12.38 -2.79 25.34
N THR A 168 11.84 -3.75 26.08
CA THR A 168 12.18 -5.16 25.91
C THR A 168 11.27 -5.86 24.90
N ALA A 169 11.68 -7.02 24.41
CA ALA A 169 10.86 -7.84 23.52
C ALA A 169 9.54 -8.27 24.19
N GLU A 170 9.56 -8.54 25.51
CA GLU A 170 8.38 -8.94 26.28
C GLU A 170 7.38 -7.78 26.37
N GLN A 171 7.83 -6.56 26.63
CA GLN A 171 6.98 -5.37 26.65
C GLN A 171 6.36 -5.11 25.27
N TYR A 172 7.14 -5.35 24.22
CA TYR A 172 6.63 -5.22 22.86
C TYR A 172 5.60 -6.30 22.51
N ALA A 173 5.84 -7.54 22.97
CA ALA A 173 4.88 -8.64 22.83
C ALA A 173 3.56 -8.32 23.57
N GLU A 174 3.64 -7.77 24.76
CA GLU A 174 2.48 -7.31 25.53
C GLU A 174 1.68 -6.24 24.78
N LEU A 175 2.37 -5.24 24.21
CA LEU A 175 1.75 -4.21 23.42
C LEU A 175 1.02 -4.77 22.18
N VAL A 176 1.67 -5.68 21.45
CA VAL A 176 1.08 -6.31 20.25
C VAL A 176 -0.14 -7.14 20.63
N ALA A 177 -0.04 -7.99 21.66
CA ALA A 177 -1.14 -8.79 22.17
C ALA A 177 -2.32 -7.93 22.68
N PHE A 178 -2.03 -6.77 23.25
CA PHE A 178 -3.05 -5.79 23.61
C PHE A 178 -3.76 -5.21 22.38
N LEU A 179 -3.00 -4.82 21.34
CA LEU A 179 -3.55 -4.26 20.10
C LEU A 179 -4.43 -5.27 19.36
N ASP A 180 -4.15 -6.56 19.42
CA ASP A 180 -4.96 -7.65 18.83
C ASP A 180 -6.42 -7.67 19.31
N ARG A 181 -6.69 -7.09 20.46
CA ARG A 181 -8.08 -6.95 20.98
C ARG A 181 -8.91 -5.95 20.18
N PHE A 182 -8.27 -5.02 19.47
CA PHE A 182 -8.93 -3.90 18.82
C PHE A 182 -8.73 -3.86 17.31
N TYR A 183 -7.65 -4.48 16.78
CA TYR A 183 -7.25 -4.40 15.39
C TYR A 183 -7.17 -5.78 14.73
N GLU A 184 -7.50 -5.81 13.45
CA GLU A 184 -7.40 -6.99 12.60
C GLU A 184 -6.03 -7.08 11.94
N VAL A 185 -5.35 -5.93 11.75
CA VAL A 185 -3.99 -5.88 11.19
C VAL A 185 -3.15 -4.88 11.99
N VAL A 186 -2.01 -5.34 12.47
CA VAL A 186 -0.97 -4.53 13.11
C VAL A 186 0.24 -4.47 12.19
N LEU A 187 0.57 -3.29 11.67
CA LEU A 187 1.74 -3.06 10.84
C LEU A 187 2.85 -2.47 11.71
N LEU A 188 4.02 -3.10 11.71
CA LEU A 188 5.15 -2.78 12.57
C LEU A 188 6.24 -2.08 11.75
N ASP A 189 6.35 -0.75 11.86
CA ASP A 189 7.40 0.05 11.20
C ASP A 189 8.69 -0.06 12.00
N LEU A 190 9.54 -1.01 11.64
CA LEU A 190 10.76 -1.33 12.37
C LEU A 190 11.93 -0.41 11.97
N GLY A 191 12.91 -0.28 12.83
CA GLY A 191 14.16 0.42 12.57
C GLY A 191 15.03 -0.25 11.48
N THR A 192 16.27 0.19 11.38
CA THR A 192 17.27 -0.40 10.47
C THR A 192 18.07 -1.52 11.11
N GLY A 193 18.02 -1.63 12.44
CA GLY A 193 18.69 -2.67 13.21
C GLY A 193 17.89 -3.96 13.25
N LEU A 194 18.17 -4.90 12.33
CA LEU A 194 17.44 -6.17 12.27
C LEU A 194 17.81 -7.14 13.42
N THR A 195 18.81 -6.79 14.20
CA THR A 195 19.32 -7.62 15.31
C THR A 195 18.87 -7.11 16.68
N ASP A 196 18.19 -5.96 16.74
CA ASP A 196 17.64 -5.49 18.01
C ASP A 196 16.51 -6.40 18.50
N PRO A 197 16.27 -6.47 19.84
CA PRO A 197 15.29 -7.41 20.41
C PRO A 197 13.87 -7.27 19.87
N ILE A 198 13.42 -6.03 19.62
CA ILE A 198 12.08 -5.76 19.09
C ILE A 198 11.97 -6.23 17.63
N ALA A 199 12.97 -5.90 16.79
CA ALA A 199 12.98 -6.33 15.39
C ALA A 199 13.04 -7.86 15.28
N ARG A 200 13.85 -8.53 16.09
CA ARG A 200 13.90 -9.99 16.11
C ARG A 200 12.56 -10.60 16.49
N TYR A 201 11.97 -10.15 17.58
CA TYR A 201 10.64 -10.61 17.98
C TYR A 201 9.60 -10.41 16.87
N ALA A 202 9.56 -9.21 16.27
CA ALA A 202 8.63 -8.92 15.19
C ALA A 202 8.85 -9.81 13.96
N LEU A 203 10.10 -10.09 13.56
CA LEU A 203 10.42 -10.97 12.44
C LEU A 203 10.08 -12.44 12.70
N GLU A 204 10.22 -12.90 13.94
CA GLU A 204 9.90 -14.27 14.35
C GLU A 204 8.38 -14.51 14.42
N THR A 205 7.63 -13.50 14.86
CA THR A 205 6.18 -13.63 15.14
C THR A 205 5.26 -13.09 14.04
N ALA A 206 5.76 -12.24 13.14
CA ALA A 206 4.94 -11.68 12.06
C ALA A 206 4.43 -12.76 11.09
N ASP A 207 3.18 -12.61 10.67
CA ASP A 207 2.58 -13.43 9.62
C ASP A 207 3.18 -13.13 8.25
N GLN A 208 3.61 -11.87 8.07
CA GLN A 208 4.28 -11.43 6.86
C GLN A 208 5.41 -10.44 7.16
N THR A 209 6.50 -10.56 6.42
CA THR A 209 7.60 -9.60 6.42
C THR A 209 7.68 -8.85 5.09
N VAL A 210 7.59 -7.55 5.14
CA VAL A 210 7.76 -6.64 4.00
C VAL A 210 9.16 -6.05 4.06
N VAL A 211 10.00 -6.43 3.12
CA VAL A 211 11.36 -5.88 3.00
C VAL A 211 11.36 -4.76 1.99
N VAL A 212 11.72 -3.56 2.43
CA VAL A 212 11.78 -2.37 1.58
C VAL A 212 13.21 -2.11 1.13
N SER A 213 13.39 -1.96 -0.18
CA SER A 213 14.63 -1.60 -0.84
C SER A 213 14.42 -0.42 -1.79
N THR A 214 15.49 0.16 -2.29
CA THR A 214 15.49 1.06 -3.44
C THR A 214 16.21 0.37 -4.61
N PRO A 215 16.05 0.84 -5.86
CA PRO A 215 16.71 0.26 -7.03
C PRO A 215 18.23 0.54 -7.09
N GLU A 216 18.81 1.07 -6.04
CA GLU A 216 20.25 1.28 -5.92
C GLU A 216 20.97 -0.04 -5.57
N TRP A 217 22.04 -0.36 -6.29
CA TRP A 217 22.82 -1.57 -6.06
C TRP A 217 23.28 -1.74 -4.60
N VAL A 218 23.81 -0.67 -3.98
CA VAL A 218 24.29 -0.71 -2.59
C VAL A 218 23.15 -1.05 -1.61
N THR A 219 21.95 -0.61 -1.89
CA THR A 219 20.77 -0.92 -1.06
C THR A 219 20.33 -2.37 -1.27
N ALA A 220 20.26 -2.81 -2.51
CA ALA A 220 19.90 -4.18 -2.86
C ALA A 220 20.87 -5.20 -2.25
N ASP A 221 22.18 -4.93 -2.33
CA ASP A 221 23.23 -5.76 -1.75
C ASP A 221 23.11 -5.91 -0.23
N ARG A 222 22.88 -4.80 0.48
CA ARG A 222 22.61 -4.83 1.93
C ARG A 222 21.37 -5.64 2.29
N VAL A 223 20.30 -5.49 1.51
CA VAL A 223 19.06 -6.26 1.70
C VAL A 223 19.34 -7.76 1.50
N LEU A 224 20.12 -8.14 0.49
CA LEU A 224 20.48 -9.54 0.25
C LEU A 224 21.29 -10.13 1.41
N HIS A 225 22.29 -9.41 1.92
CA HIS A 225 23.05 -9.85 3.10
C HIS A 225 22.12 -10.05 4.30
N ALA A 226 21.28 -9.05 4.61
CA ALA A 226 20.34 -9.14 5.72
C ALA A 226 19.35 -10.30 5.59
N LEU A 227 18.82 -10.55 4.38
CA LEU A 227 17.96 -11.71 4.12
C LEU A 227 18.73 -13.04 4.25
N SER A 228 20.02 -13.04 3.98
CA SER A 228 20.86 -14.24 4.18
C SER A 228 21.05 -14.54 5.66
N ASP A 229 21.30 -13.51 6.46
CA ASP A 229 21.43 -13.63 7.92
C ASP A 229 20.13 -14.10 8.59
N LEU A 230 18.99 -13.70 8.01
CA LEU A 230 17.64 -14.06 8.50
C LEU A 230 17.07 -15.33 7.84
N ALA A 231 17.86 -16.08 7.08
CA ALA A 231 17.39 -17.24 6.30
C ALA A 231 16.71 -18.34 7.16
N GLY A 232 17.07 -18.46 8.43
CA GLY A 232 16.44 -19.39 9.37
C GLY A 232 15.11 -18.90 9.95
N THR A 233 14.85 -17.60 9.90
CA THR A 233 13.67 -16.96 10.51
C THR A 233 12.61 -16.64 9.47
N LEU A 234 13.01 -16.24 8.25
CA LEU A 234 12.10 -15.81 7.19
C LEU A 234 11.89 -16.89 6.15
N THR A 235 10.65 -17.31 5.95
CA THR A 235 10.28 -18.17 4.81
C THR A 235 9.96 -17.33 3.59
N GLU A 236 10.23 -17.84 2.38
CA GLU A 236 9.95 -17.13 1.12
C GLU A 236 8.46 -16.80 0.98
N GLU A 237 7.57 -17.63 1.50
CA GLU A 237 6.11 -17.48 1.45
C GLU A 237 5.61 -16.26 2.24
N ARG A 238 6.26 -15.96 3.37
CA ARG A 238 5.96 -14.79 4.20
C ARG A 238 6.65 -13.52 3.74
N LEU A 239 7.50 -13.60 2.71
CA LEU A 239 8.32 -12.49 2.27
C LEU A 239 7.67 -11.71 1.12
N THR A 240 7.50 -10.42 1.31
CA THR A 240 7.17 -9.45 0.26
C THR A 240 8.33 -8.48 0.06
N LEU A 241 8.83 -8.37 -1.15
CA LEU A 241 9.83 -7.37 -1.52
C LEU A 241 9.15 -6.14 -2.11
N VAL A 242 9.49 -4.97 -1.58
CA VAL A 242 9.07 -3.68 -2.11
C VAL A 242 10.28 -2.92 -2.64
N LEU A 243 10.30 -2.62 -3.93
CA LEU A 243 11.21 -1.66 -4.52
C LEU A 243 10.53 -0.28 -4.50
N ASN A 244 10.92 0.53 -3.54
CA ASN A 244 10.42 1.89 -3.38
C ASN A 244 11.32 2.88 -4.10
N GLN A 245 10.78 4.07 -4.41
CA GLN A 245 11.51 5.14 -5.12
C GLN A 245 12.07 4.71 -6.48
N ALA A 246 11.40 3.76 -7.13
CA ALA A 246 11.85 3.26 -8.41
C ALA A 246 11.66 4.30 -9.54
N PRO A 247 12.60 4.40 -10.48
CA PRO A 247 12.40 5.22 -11.67
C PRO A 247 11.22 4.67 -12.50
N GLU A 248 10.54 5.52 -13.25
CA GLU A 248 9.33 5.15 -14.01
C GLU A 248 9.58 4.16 -15.16
N THR A 249 10.82 3.81 -15.47
CA THR A 249 11.18 2.91 -16.57
C THR A 249 11.23 1.45 -16.11
N GLU A 250 10.30 0.63 -16.60
CA GLU A 250 10.17 -0.80 -16.24
C GLU A 250 11.42 -1.68 -16.51
N ALA A 251 12.27 -1.31 -17.46
CA ALA A 251 13.42 -2.14 -17.86
C ALA A 251 14.54 -2.14 -16.82
N ALA A 252 14.83 -1.01 -16.18
CA ALA A 252 15.88 -0.91 -15.16
C ALA A 252 15.46 -1.67 -13.88
N ASP A 253 14.20 -1.59 -13.50
CA ASP A 253 13.67 -2.23 -12.29
C ASP A 253 13.75 -3.76 -12.37
N ARG A 254 13.41 -4.34 -13.52
CA ARG A 254 13.43 -5.80 -13.71
C ARG A 254 14.83 -6.38 -13.59
N GLN A 255 15.80 -5.77 -14.25
CA GLN A 255 17.19 -6.24 -14.20
C GLN A 255 17.82 -6.13 -12.80
N LEU A 256 17.53 -5.05 -12.08
CA LEU A 256 17.99 -4.84 -10.71
C LEU A 256 17.35 -5.85 -9.74
N ILE A 257 16.03 -6.09 -9.86
CA ILE A 257 15.34 -7.11 -9.07
C ILE A 257 15.90 -8.50 -9.36
N GLU A 258 16.07 -8.86 -10.62
CA GLU A 258 16.60 -10.17 -11.01
C GLU A 258 18.04 -10.36 -10.55
N ALA A 259 18.86 -9.32 -10.63
CA ALA A 259 20.24 -9.35 -10.16
C ALA A 259 20.34 -9.46 -8.63
N ALA A 260 19.57 -8.64 -7.92
CA ALA A 260 19.59 -8.58 -6.47
C ALA A 260 18.98 -9.83 -5.79
N PHE A 261 18.04 -10.50 -6.43
CA PHE A 261 17.34 -11.66 -5.85
C PHE A 261 17.54 -12.95 -6.63
N ARG A 262 18.66 -13.08 -7.37
CA ARG A 262 19.08 -14.36 -7.93
C ARG A 262 19.31 -15.36 -6.79
N GLY A 263 18.48 -16.38 -6.68
CA GLY A 263 18.56 -17.41 -5.66
C GLY A 263 17.61 -17.27 -4.49
N ARG A 264 16.92 -16.15 -4.34
CA ARG A 264 15.79 -15.99 -3.41
C ARG A 264 14.56 -15.53 -4.17
N ARG A 265 13.44 -16.20 -3.97
CA ARG A 265 12.18 -15.89 -4.63
C ARG A 265 11.15 -15.43 -3.59
N PRO A 266 11.13 -14.13 -3.23
CA PRO A 266 10.04 -13.64 -2.39
C PRO A 266 8.71 -13.95 -3.09
N ALA A 267 7.72 -14.41 -2.33
CA ALA A 267 6.42 -14.79 -2.86
C ALA A 267 5.76 -13.62 -3.60
N ARG A 268 6.02 -12.40 -3.14
CA ARG A 268 5.41 -11.18 -3.69
C ARG A 268 6.45 -10.11 -3.93
N ARG A 269 6.26 -9.36 -5.02
CA ARG A 269 7.12 -8.22 -5.39
C ARG A 269 6.26 -7.05 -5.82
N VAL A 270 6.60 -5.87 -5.32
CA VAL A 270 5.90 -4.63 -5.63
C VAL A 270 6.93 -3.54 -5.93
N THR A 271 6.68 -2.77 -6.98
CA THR A 271 7.46 -1.57 -7.31
C THR A 271 6.60 -0.34 -7.05
N VAL A 272 7.10 0.58 -6.24
CA VAL A 272 6.48 1.89 -5.97
C VAL A 272 7.36 2.96 -6.60
N PRO A 273 6.83 3.73 -7.57
CA PRO A 273 7.61 4.75 -8.25
C PRO A 273 7.93 5.92 -7.32
N TYR A 274 9.03 6.62 -7.59
CA TYR A 274 9.28 7.91 -6.97
C TYR A 274 8.26 8.92 -7.45
N ASP A 275 7.54 9.54 -6.53
CA ASP A 275 6.51 10.53 -6.82
C ASP A 275 6.64 11.73 -5.88
N VAL A 276 7.01 12.88 -6.44
CA VAL A 276 7.19 14.13 -5.70
C VAL A 276 5.90 14.56 -5.01
N LEU A 277 4.75 14.40 -5.70
CA LEU A 277 3.46 14.77 -5.13
C LEU A 277 3.10 13.89 -3.92
N LEU A 278 3.31 12.57 -4.03
CA LEU A 278 3.14 11.66 -2.90
C LEU A 278 3.99 12.10 -1.70
N ARG A 279 5.27 12.40 -1.94
CA ARG A 279 6.17 12.88 -0.88
C ARG A 279 5.63 14.15 -0.24
N GLN A 280 5.27 15.16 -1.03
CA GLN A 280 4.74 16.43 -0.52
C GLN A 280 3.46 16.25 0.30
N MET A 281 2.55 15.36 -0.15
CA MET A 281 1.32 15.05 0.59
C MET A 281 1.62 14.41 1.94
N LEU A 282 2.59 13.50 2.00
CA LEU A 282 2.98 12.84 3.24
C LEU A 282 3.67 13.82 4.20
N ASP A 283 4.60 14.63 3.69
CA ASP A 283 5.31 15.66 4.47
C ASP A 283 4.33 16.71 5.06
N ALA A 284 3.22 16.98 4.37
CA ALA A 284 2.17 17.89 4.81
C ALA A 284 1.08 17.23 5.68
N GLY A 285 1.12 15.91 5.93
CA GLY A 285 0.04 15.19 6.59
C GLY A 285 -1.31 15.26 5.85
N ALA A 286 -1.27 15.46 4.53
CA ALA A 286 -2.44 15.74 3.69
C ALA A 286 -2.62 14.67 2.58
N TYR A 287 -2.34 13.42 2.89
CA TYR A 287 -2.42 12.33 1.92
C TYR A 287 -3.83 12.13 1.35
N GLN A 288 -3.93 12.22 0.03
CA GLN A 288 -5.17 12.01 -0.72
C GLN A 288 -4.89 11.13 -1.96
N PRO A 289 -5.19 9.83 -1.93
CA PRO A 289 -4.84 8.90 -3.02
C PRO A 289 -5.52 9.25 -4.35
N ALA A 290 -6.68 9.93 -4.33
CA ALA A 290 -7.37 10.35 -5.55
C ALA A 290 -6.58 11.38 -6.39
N GLU A 291 -5.71 12.17 -5.75
CA GLU A 291 -4.90 13.20 -6.39
C GLU A 291 -3.58 12.63 -6.96
N LEU A 292 -3.20 11.42 -6.57
CA LEU A 292 -2.00 10.77 -7.07
C LEU A 292 -2.10 10.49 -8.57
N ARG A 293 -0.96 10.56 -9.24
CA ARG A 293 -0.85 10.05 -10.61
C ARG A 293 -1.30 8.59 -10.64
N ARG A 294 -1.97 8.20 -11.71
CA ARG A 294 -2.53 6.85 -11.83
C ARG A 294 -1.51 5.74 -11.60
N VAL A 295 -0.29 5.89 -12.14
CA VAL A 295 0.78 4.91 -11.98
C VAL A 295 1.13 4.71 -10.50
N THR A 296 1.26 5.79 -9.75
CA THR A 296 1.53 5.76 -8.29
C THR A 296 0.35 5.17 -7.53
N ARG A 297 -0.88 5.59 -7.83
CA ARG A 297 -2.08 5.06 -7.20
C ARG A 297 -2.23 3.55 -7.40
N LEU A 298 -1.99 3.05 -8.60
CA LEU A 298 -2.01 1.60 -8.88
C LEU A 298 -0.88 0.86 -8.16
N ALA A 299 0.31 1.45 -8.05
CA ALA A 299 1.43 0.86 -7.30
C ALA A 299 1.11 0.77 -5.80
N VAL A 300 0.51 1.80 -5.22
CA VAL A 300 0.06 1.82 -3.82
C VAL A 300 -1.03 0.75 -3.59
N LYS A 301 -2.01 0.62 -4.48
CA LYS A 301 -3.01 -0.46 -4.40
C LYS A 301 -2.36 -1.86 -4.50
N ARG A 302 -1.34 -2.05 -5.37
CA ARG A 302 -0.58 -3.31 -5.46
C ARG A 302 0.19 -3.61 -4.18
N LEU A 303 0.73 -2.58 -3.51
CA LEU A 303 1.37 -2.76 -2.21
C LEU A 303 0.38 -3.28 -1.18
N GLY A 304 -0.78 -2.65 -1.04
CA GLY A 304 -1.85 -3.12 -0.15
C GLY A 304 -2.32 -4.54 -0.50
N LEU A 305 -2.46 -4.87 -1.80
CA LEU A 305 -2.80 -6.21 -2.25
C LEU A 305 -1.75 -7.24 -1.87
N ALA A 306 -0.47 -6.96 -2.08
CA ALA A 306 0.61 -7.88 -1.72
C ALA A 306 0.66 -8.14 -0.21
N VAL A 307 0.33 -7.13 0.61
CA VAL A 307 0.19 -7.33 2.06
C VAL A 307 -1.05 -8.17 2.35
N ALA A 308 -2.21 -7.87 1.79
CA ALA A 308 -3.44 -8.63 2.03
C ALA A 308 -3.31 -10.12 1.61
N GLU A 309 -2.72 -10.40 0.43
CA GLU A 309 -2.45 -11.77 -0.06
C GLU A 309 -1.41 -12.51 0.78
N GLY A 310 -0.60 -11.82 1.55
CA GLY A 310 0.38 -12.43 2.45
C GLY A 310 -0.18 -12.80 3.80
N LEU A 311 -1.36 -12.30 4.13
CA LEU A 311 -2.05 -12.55 5.39
C LEU A 311 -3.19 -13.58 5.23
N ALA A 312 -3.62 -13.87 4.00
CA ALA A 312 -4.71 -14.80 3.66
C ALA A 312 -4.24 -16.33 3.62
#